data_2d4535ff3f5f25916797125197a14731
#
_entry.id   2d4535ff3f5f25916797125197a14731
#
_cell.length_a   1.000
_cell.length_b   1.000
_cell.length_c   1.000
_cell.angle_alpha   90.00
_cell.angle_beta   90.00
_cell.angle_gamma   90.00
#
_symmetry.space_group_name_H-M   'P 1'
#
loop_
_entity.id
_entity.type
_entity.pdbx_description
1 polymer ?
#
loop_
_entity_poly.entity_id
_entity_poly.type
_entity_poly.pdbx_seq_one_letter_code
_entity_poly.pdbx_strand_id
1 'polypeptide(L)'
;MKLQWLLGASLFAVATSASAENPDFYLRGPAAGGWESLSYQFSRNGNDYSIKVSSLNGEFKISNPSWTINYGAESPESVNVEPNSTLTGMQDGLNFVARNLSDVEISFTYTEGVPTTQISVRASGGGDIPDPVVNGISGTLPVLYINVYDEQGNLNNEIISKDLPHKNYFSGNYWLELNGCQWMADLGAESIGSKEEPLPLEIKARGNYTRRAFAKKPFKLKLAKKQKLLGLSNSKHFAILAHADDNFGYLRNYTGFNLGRRMGLPWTPSQQPVEVVINGDYRGLYFLTESIRVEPERVNITELDDNCSDAPLLSGGYLIELDNYDEENQIRMEEKFCTGGFHDLLRVTFDTPEEYSDLQRRFITDQFSAMNEAVGKASDELWSYMDMDDAARYYIVREIMSDVEAFHGSTYMFRDRGDDRKWHFSPIWDCGNGFNGPSNDFFYNNSPFGNTWIASMRQNAKFNDKVAQTWKWFMSSRFDGIYDDMAQITARLKDAAIADRRRWKDAPVPSDEGQGVVDNTDMDNRFNQARGKLESKIAWLRERFGDFSTAYPEPQRDTTPAAALPDYIISTGMDAIESDSEWLSEGTQYFDMQGNRLEAPLPGSVCIAVTPKGKAAKILVKQ
;
A
#
# COMPACT_ATOMS: atom_id res chain seq x y z
N MET A 1 89.96 37.82 10.71
CA MET A 1 90.46 38.64 9.62
C MET A 1 89.35 38.79 8.60
N LYS A 2 89.00 40.11 8.29
CA LYS A 2 88.07 40.60 7.24
C LYS A 2 86.64 40.21 7.34
N LEU A 3 85.66 40.93 7.89
CA LEU A 3 85.11 42.25 7.48
C LEU A 3 84.86 42.39 5.98
N GLN A 4 83.57 42.30 5.59
CA GLN A 4 83.04 43.14 4.53
C GLN A 4 81.50 43.23 4.60
N TRP A 5 81.09 44.44 4.57
CA TRP A 5 79.79 45.06 4.44
C TRP A 5 79.05 44.66 3.16
N LEU A 6 77.70 44.63 3.18
CA LEU A 6 76.93 45.33 2.12
C LEU A 6 75.45 45.38 2.48
N LEU A 7 75.05 46.58 2.69
CA LEU A 7 73.88 47.29 2.18
C LEU A 7 72.56 46.55 1.98
N GLY A 8 71.60 47.12 2.67
CA GLY A 8 70.15 46.89 2.68
C GLY A 8 69.46 47.20 1.35
N ALA A 9 68.36 46.52 1.22
CA ALA A 9 67.19 46.93 0.45
C ALA A 9 65.96 46.60 1.26
N SER A 10 65.34 47.61 1.85
CA SER A 10 64.06 47.55 2.45
C SER A 10 63.01 47.38 1.35
N LEU A 11 62.54 46.18 1.15
CA LEU A 11 61.27 45.94 0.44
C LEU A 11 60.12 46.17 1.42
N PHE A 12 59.47 47.31 1.27
CA PHE A 12 58.11 47.48 1.80
C PHE A 12 57.19 46.54 1.03
N ALA A 13 56.82 45.35 1.62
CA ALA A 13 55.70 44.58 1.19
C ALA A 13 54.43 45.31 1.66
N VAL A 14 53.76 45.97 0.74
CA VAL A 14 52.39 46.41 0.95
C VAL A 14 51.58 45.11 1.03
N ALA A 15 51.26 44.71 2.25
CA ALA A 15 50.25 43.70 2.48
C ALA A 15 48.91 44.31 2.03
N THR A 16 48.48 44.02 0.82
CA THR A 16 47.05 44.15 0.49
C THR A 16 46.32 43.13 1.35
N SER A 17 45.67 43.61 2.39
CA SER A 17 44.68 42.82 3.10
C SER A 17 43.57 42.47 2.09
N ALA A 18 43.62 41.27 1.52
CA ALA A 18 42.44 40.69 0.94
C ALA A 18 41.41 40.64 2.07
N SER A 19 40.36 41.44 1.99
CA SER A 19 39.22 41.29 2.90
C SER A 19 38.76 39.86 2.76
N ALA A 20 38.80 39.10 3.85
CA ALA A 20 38.24 37.75 3.88
C ALA A 20 36.79 37.83 3.36
N GLU A 21 36.51 37.06 2.35
CA GLU A 21 35.15 37.02 1.80
C GLU A 21 34.21 36.42 2.85
N ASN A 22 33.09 37.09 3.13
CA ASN A 22 32.12 36.59 4.11
C ASN A 22 31.66 35.15 3.74
N PRO A 23 31.49 34.26 4.72
CA PRO A 23 31.15 32.87 4.47
C PRO A 23 29.76 32.71 3.84
N ASP A 24 29.56 31.67 3.04
CA ASP A 24 28.24 31.24 2.62
C ASP A 24 27.47 30.63 3.79
N PHE A 25 26.19 30.93 3.88
CA PHE A 25 25.30 30.35 4.89
C PHE A 25 24.18 29.53 4.26
N TYR A 26 23.74 28.53 5.01
CA TYR A 26 22.69 27.56 4.64
C TYR A 26 21.71 27.38 5.77
N LEU A 27 20.45 27.18 5.40
CA LEU A 27 19.43 26.67 6.32
C LEU A 27 19.61 25.16 6.41
N ARG A 28 19.83 24.63 7.60
CA ARG A 28 20.18 23.22 7.82
C ARG A 28 19.36 22.63 8.97
N GLY A 29 19.07 21.34 8.87
CA GLY A 29 18.27 20.58 9.83
C GLY A 29 17.09 19.90 9.19
N PRO A 30 16.29 19.14 9.97
CA PRO A 30 15.10 18.44 9.48
C PRO A 30 14.15 19.33 8.68
N ALA A 31 13.99 20.61 9.05
CA ALA A 31 13.18 21.57 8.32
C ALA A 31 13.74 21.95 6.93
N ALA A 32 14.99 21.59 6.63
CA ALA A 32 15.70 21.96 5.40
C ALA A 32 16.42 20.77 4.73
N GLY A 33 15.83 19.58 4.81
CA GLY A 33 16.36 18.37 4.15
C GLY A 33 17.48 17.66 4.90
N GLY A 34 17.76 18.03 6.15
CA GLY A 34 18.73 17.36 7.03
C GLY A 34 19.92 18.22 7.44
N TRP A 35 20.64 17.78 8.48
CA TRP A 35 21.77 18.52 9.06
C TRP A 35 22.97 18.66 8.10
N GLU A 36 23.12 17.76 7.15
CA GLU A 36 24.21 17.81 6.15
C GLU A 36 23.79 18.42 4.82
N SER A 37 22.53 18.85 4.70
CA SER A 37 22.00 19.46 3.47
C SER A 37 22.60 20.84 3.21
N LEU A 38 23.00 21.09 1.97
CA LEU A 38 23.41 22.41 1.47
C LEU A 38 22.47 22.92 0.37
N SER A 39 21.23 22.39 0.33
CA SER A 39 20.24 22.72 -0.70
C SER A 39 19.62 24.10 -0.53
N TYR A 40 19.64 24.66 0.69
CA TYR A 40 18.99 25.92 1.04
C TYR A 40 20.04 26.99 1.36
N GLN A 41 20.71 27.51 0.34
CA GLN A 41 21.71 28.53 0.46
C GLN A 41 21.07 29.93 0.58
N PHE A 42 21.54 30.74 1.51
CA PHE A 42 21.16 32.14 1.64
C PHE A 42 21.78 32.97 0.50
N SER A 43 20.99 33.85 -0.10
CA SER A 43 21.45 34.90 -0.98
C SER A 43 22.15 35.97 -0.15
N ARG A 44 23.31 36.48 -0.63
CA ARG A 44 24.13 37.45 0.07
C ARG A 44 24.14 38.80 -0.63
N ASN A 45 24.02 39.88 0.14
CA ASN A 45 24.24 41.23 -0.31
C ASN A 45 25.12 42.00 0.73
N GLY A 46 26.44 42.04 0.50
CA GLY A 46 27.37 42.52 1.52
C GLY A 46 27.40 41.61 2.75
N ASN A 47 26.98 42.15 3.88
CA ASN A 47 26.85 41.41 5.15
C ASN A 47 25.46 40.88 5.41
N ASP A 48 24.48 41.23 4.57
CA ASP A 48 23.10 40.83 4.72
C ASP A 48 22.81 39.53 3.95
N TYR A 49 22.10 38.61 4.60
CA TYR A 49 21.72 37.31 4.09
C TYR A 49 20.21 37.15 4.11
N SER A 50 19.66 36.56 3.06
CA SER A 50 18.25 36.27 2.99
C SER A 50 17.98 34.98 2.21
N ILE A 51 16.89 34.27 2.60
CA ILE A 51 16.39 33.11 1.87
C ILE A 51 14.86 33.13 1.88
N LYS A 52 14.26 32.62 0.79
CA LYS A 52 12.82 32.37 0.71
C LYS A 52 12.58 30.89 0.51
N VAL A 53 11.71 30.33 1.35
CA VAL A 53 11.27 28.94 1.25
C VAL A 53 9.75 28.90 1.28
N SER A 54 9.14 27.99 0.54
CA SER A 54 7.68 27.85 0.47
C SER A 54 7.05 27.40 1.80
N SER A 55 7.79 26.63 2.58
CA SER A 55 7.38 26.18 3.91
C SER A 55 8.59 25.92 4.79
N LEU A 56 8.40 26.02 6.10
CA LEU A 56 9.40 25.67 7.11
C LEU A 56 8.69 24.98 8.29
N ASN A 57 9.07 23.73 8.55
CA ASN A 57 8.50 22.94 9.63
C ASN A 57 9.55 21.97 10.20
N GLY A 58 9.75 21.99 11.51
CA GLY A 58 10.74 21.19 12.23
C GLY A 58 11.95 21.98 12.71
N GLU A 59 12.98 21.26 13.15
CA GLU A 59 14.21 21.86 13.68
C GLU A 59 15.13 22.37 12.57
N PHE A 60 15.79 23.52 12.84
CA PHE A 60 16.80 24.05 11.93
C PHE A 60 17.86 24.89 12.66
N LYS A 61 18.95 25.14 11.96
CA LYS A 61 19.99 26.15 12.26
C LYS A 61 20.39 26.87 10.98
N ILE A 62 21.03 28.02 11.14
CA ILE A 62 21.71 28.71 10.05
C ILE A 62 23.20 28.43 10.23
N SER A 63 23.88 27.81 9.26
CA SER A 63 25.29 27.50 9.39
C SER A 63 26.07 27.65 8.07
N ASN A 64 27.38 27.84 8.18
CA ASN A 64 28.28 27.69 7.04
C ASN A 64 28.50 26.19 6.72
N PRO A 65 29.06 25.82 5.56
CA PRO A 65 29.23 24.41 5.17
C PRO A 65 30.01 23.57 6.17
N SER A 66 31.02 24.17 6.83
CA SER A 66 31.92 23.47 7.78
C SER A 66 31.45 23.47 9.22
N TRP A 67 30.27 24.03 9.53
CA TRP A 67 29.75 24.20 10.88
C TRP A 67 30.57 25.04 11.83
N THR A 68 31.64 25.69 11.36
CA THR A 68 32.48 26.54 12.20
C THR A 68 31.78 27.83 12.63
N ILE A 69 30.76 28.23 11.89
CA ILE A 69 29.83 29.31 12.23
C ILE A 69 28.42 28.74 12.10
N ASN A 70 27.67 28.71 13.20
CA ASN A 70 26.29 28.30 13.19
C ASN A 70 25.50 29.12 14.22
N TYR A 71 24.27 29.50 13.84
CA TYR A 71 23.35 30.24 14.70
C TYR A 71 22.16 29.38 15.03
N GLY A 72 21.86 29.30 16.33
CA GLY A 72 20.68 28.68 16.93
C GLY A 72 20.06 29.56 18.00
N ALA A 73 19.03 29.07 18.67
CA ALA A 73 18.31 29.79 19.73
C ALA A 73 19.20 30.01 20.96
N GLU A 74 19.07 31.17 21.59
CA GLU A 74 19.85 31.58 22.76
C GLU A 74 19.47 30.79 24.03
N SER A 75 18.18 30.40 24.15
CA SER A 75 17.67 29.67 25.32
C SER A 75 16.53 28.72 24.94
N PRO A 76 16.17 27.77 25.83
CA PRO A 76 15.03 26.89 25.58
C PRO A 76 13.70 27.63 25.34
N GLU A 77 13.54 28.80 25.93
CA GLU A 77 12.33 29.63 25.77
C GLU A 77 12.27 30.32 24.40
N SER A 78 13.42 30.47 23.74
CA SER A 78 13.55 31.15 22.43
C SER A 78 13.67 30.18 21.23
N VAL A 79 13.50 28.88 21.44
CA VAL A 79 13.62 27.89 20.34
C VAL A 79 12.46 27.95 19.35
N ASN A 80 11.24 28.30 19.80
CA ASN A 80 10.06 28.34 18.93
C ASN A 80 10.07 29.60 18.05
N VAL A 81 9.87 29.38 16.75
CA VAL A 81 9.86 30.43 15.74
C VAL A 81 8.42 30.80 15.41
N GLU A 82 8.02 32.01 15.81
CA GLU A 82 6.72 32.55 15.48
C GLU A 82 6.72 33.28 14.11
N PRO A 83 5.61 33.31 13.38
CA PRO A 83 5.51 34.07 12.15
C PRO A 83 5.67 35.57 12.42
N ASN A 84 6.39 36.25 11.53
CA ASN A 84 6.69 37.70 11.61
C ASN A 84 7.40 38.10 12.91
N SER A 85 8.31 37.25 13.38
CA SER A 85 9.11 37.44 14.58
C SER A 85 10.54 37.85 14.28
N THR A 86 11.24 38.33 15.31
CA THR A 86 12.69 38.54 15.30
C THR A 86 13.29 37.71 16.41
N LEU A 87 14.26 36.87 16.07
CA LEU A 87 14.94 35.93 16.96
C LEU A 87 16.37 36.39 17.20
N THR A 88 16.91 36.12 18.38
CA THR A 88 18.33 36.21 18.63
C THR A 88 19.02 34.89 18.23
N GLY A 89 19.79 34.91 17.17
CA GLY A 89 20.69 33.81 16.78
C GLY A 89 21.97 33.88 17.57
N MET A 90 22.30 32.79 18.30
CA MET A 90 23.54 32.65 19.06
C MET A 90 24.45 31.62 18.41
N GLN A 91 25.73 31.90 18.34
CA GLN A 91 26.76 30.94 17.93
C GLN A 91 26.69 29.69 18.83
N ASP A 92 26.64 28.52 18.21
CA ASP A 92 26.49 27.23 18.87
C ASP A 92 25.21 27.09 19.75
N GLY A 93 24.19 27.95 19.55
CA GLY A 93 22.92 27.93 20.25
C GLY A 93 22.09 26.67 20.00
N LEU A 94 20.93 26.55 20.66
CA LEU A 94 19.98 25.46 20.50
C LEU A 94 19.34 25.45 19.12
N ASN A 95 18.75 24.34 18.70
CA ASN A 95 18.01 24.30 17.45
C ASN A 95 16.79 25.22 17.51
N PHE A 96 16.53 26.02 16.47
CA PHE A 96 15.24 26.66 16.27
C PHE A 96 14.22 25.61 15.86
N VAL A 97 12.96 25.83 16.24
CA VAL A 97 11.82 24.96 15.89
C VAL A 97 10.75 25.79 15.22
N ALA A 98 10.58 25.61 13.92
CA ALA A 98 9.47 26.20 13.18
C ALA A 98 8.28 25.25 13.17
N ARG A 99 7.06 25.80 13.22
CA ARG A 99 5.81 25.04 13.17
C ARG A 99 4.92 25.54 12.05
N ASN A 100 4.90 24.76 10.94
CA ASN A 100 4.00 25.00 9.79
C ASN A 100 4.00 26.43 9.24
N LEU A 101 5.19 27.05 9.15
CA LEU A 101 5.32 28.37 8.54
C LEU A 101 5.21 28.24 7.01
N SER A 102 4.46 29.15 6.36
CA SER A 102 4.28 29.20 4.90
C SER A 102 4.88 30.49 4.33
N ASP A 103 5.37 30.45 3.09
CA ASP A 103 5.97 31.58 2.38
C ASP A 103 7.01 32.30 3.25
N VAL A 104 7.97 31.55 3.76
CA VAL A 104 8.91 32.01 4.79
C VAL A 104 10.07 32.76 4.15
N GLU A 105 10.31 33.99 4.61
CA GLU A 105 11.52 34.74 4.34
C GLU A 105 12.32 34.89 5.63
N ILE A 106 13.57 34.38 5.62
CA ILE A 106 14.51 34.52 6.74
C ILE A 106 15.63 35.46 6.31
N SER A 107 15.96 36.44 7.14
CA SER A 107 17.06 37.34 6.88
C SER A 107 17.84 37.68 8.16
N PHE A 108 19.14 37.91 8.00
CA PHE A 108 20.04 38.34 9.09
C PHE A 108 21.27 39.06 8.53
N THR A 109 22.00 39.78 9.40
CA THR A 109 23.25 40.43 9.08
C THR A 109 24.40 39.69 9.78
N TYR A 110 25.39 39.24 9.02
CA TYR A 110 26.60 38.63 9.59
C TYR A 110 27.64 39.68 9.91
N THR A 111 28.23 39.60 11.10
CA THR A 111 29.36 40.41 11.51
C THR A 111 30.46 39.50 12.04
N GLU A 112 31.64 39.54 11.42
CA GLU A 112 32.77 38.69 11.79
C GLU A 112 33.16 38.91 13.27
N GLY A 113 33.34 37.79 13.99
CA GLY A 113 33.73 37.82 15.42
C GLY A 113 32.59 38.16 16.39
N VAL A 114 31.39 38.43 15.92
CA VAL A 114 30.21 38.69 16.78
C VAL A 114 29.42 37.37 16.95
N PRO A 115 29.27 36.88 18.19
CA PRO A 115 28.63 35.56 18.44
C PRO A 115 27.10 35.56 18.32
N THR A 116 26.48 36.71 18.15
CA THR A 116 25.03 36.84 18.05
C THR A 116 24.60 37.63 16.83
N THR A 117 23.42 37.31 16.30
CA THR A 117 22.79 38.09 15.21
C THR A 117 21.28 38.15 15.42
N GLN A 118 20.63 39.18 14.87
CA GLN A 118 19.18 39.26 14.83
C GLN A 118 18.69 38.62 13.55
N ILE A 119 17.82 37.62 13.70
CA ILE A 119 17.23 36.85 12.60
C ILE A 119 15.78 37.28 12.46
N SER A 120 15.44 37.93 11.36
CA SER A 120 14.06 38.26 11.04
C SER A 120 13.40 37.12 10.29
N VAL A 121 12.24 36.67 10.76
CA VAL A 121 11.42 35.67 10.09
C VAL A 121 10.09 36.33 9.70
N ARG A 122 9.80 36.34 8.40
CA ARG A 122 8.50 36.74 7.84
C ARG A 122 7.83 35.52 7.24
N ALA A 123 6.55 35.30 7.56
CA ALA A 123 5.78 34.18 7.04
C ALA A 123 4.34 34.61 6.80
N SER A 124 3.71 34.08 5.76
CA SER A 124 2.29 34.35 5.47
C SER A 124 1.33 33.51 6.29
N GLY A 125 1.80 32.48 6.94
CA GLY A 125 1.04 31.58 7.81
C GLY A 125 1.98 30.93 8.81
N GLY A 126 1.43 30.40 9.87
CA GLY A 126 2.14 29.76 10.97
C GLY A 126 1.67 30.31 12.31
N GLY A 127 1.91 29.57 13.34
CA GLY A 127 1.37 29.82 14.66
C GLY A 127 0.43 28.69 15.07
N ASP A 128 -0.18 28.78 16.21
CA ASP A 128 -1.13 27.77 16.69
C ASP A 128 -2.11 27.41 15.57
N ILE A 129 -2.07 26.15 15.16
CA ILE A 129 -3.04 25.61 14.22
C ILE A 129 -4.40 25.92 14.82
N PRO A 130 -5.32 26.55 14.06
CA PRO A 130 -6.66 26.79 14.56
C PRO A 130 -7.20 25.51 15.16
N ASP A 131 -7.79 25.57 16.34
CA ASP A 131 -8.44 24.41 16.92
C ASP A 131 -9.35 23.79 15.86
N PRO A 132 -9.23 22.48 15.59
CA PRO A 132 -10.09 21.86 14.60
C PRO A 132 -11.53 22.14 14.97
N VAL A 133 -12.25 22.63 13.99
CA VAL A 133 -13.65 23.01 14.13
C VAL A 133 -14.43 21.83 14.70
N VAL A 134 -15.14 22.07 15.78
CA VAL A 134 -16.21 21.25 16.37
C VAL A 134 -16.01 19.72 16.28
N ASN A 135 -15.75 19.08 17.42
CA ASN A 135 -15.66 17.62 17.62
C ASN A 135 -14.38 16.89 17.13
N GLY A 136 -13.27 17.57 16.95
CA GLY A 136 -11.98 16.91 16.59
C GLY A 136 -11.73 16.74 15.09
N ILE A 137 -12.70 17.01 14.22
CA ILE A 137 -12.60 16.90 12.75
C ILE A 137 -11.73 18.04 12.21
N SER A 138 -10.84 17.74 11.22
CA SER A 138 -9.93 18.74 10.62
C SER A 138 -10.64 19.80 9.77
N GLY A 139 -11.79 19.46 9.18
CA GLY A 139 -12.52 20.33 8.26
C GLY A 139 -11.99 20.34 6.81
N THR A 140 -11.02 19.48 6.47
CA THR A 140 -10.36 19.47 5.16
C THR A 140 -10.62 18.22 4.32
N LEU A 141 -11.18 17.17 4.95
CA LEU A 141 -11.49 15.89 4.31
C LEU A 141 -12.99 15.55 4.43
N PRO A 142 -13.49 14.65 3.58
CA PRO A 142 -14.80 14.04 3.80
C PRO A 142 -14.88 13.35 5.16
N VAL A 143 -16.08 13.29 5.71
CA VAL A 143 -16.35 12.64 7.00
C VAL A 143 -17.32 11.49 6.82
N LEU A 144 -16.92 10.31 7.24
CA LEU A 144 -17.78 9.13 7.31
C LEU A 144 -18.29 8.98 8.75
N TYR A 145 -19.57 9.17 8.93
CA TYR A 145 -20.26 8.95 10.19
C TYR A 145 -20.87 7.56 10.22
N ILE A 146 -20.70 6.86 11.33
CA ILE A 146 -21.24 5.52 11.55
C ILE A 146 -21.85 5.47 12.94
N ASN A 147 -23.09 5.01 13.05
CA ASN A 147 -23.72 4.66 14.32
C ASN A 147 -23.98 3.16 14.35
N VAL A 148 -23.60 2.54 15.45
CA VAL A 148 -23.76 1.10 15.69
C VAL A 148 -24.73 0.92 16.84
N TYR A 149 -25.65 -0.04 16.71
CA TYR A 149 -26.73 -0.25 17.69
C TYR A 149 -26.69 -1.66 18.26
N ASP A 150 -27.14 -1.77 19.52
CA ASP A 150 -27.48 -3.05 20.15
C ASP A 150 -28.89 -3.53 19.71
N GLU A 151 -29.28 -4.71 20.17
CA GLU A 151 -30.60 -5.28 19.87
C GLU A 151 -31.77 -4.44 20.43
N GLN A 152 -31.51 -3.59 21.41
CA GLN A 152 -32.48 -2.68 22.03
C GLN A 152 -32.54 -1.31 21.33
N GLY A 153 -31.68 -1.08 20.32
CA GLY A 153 -31.60 0.18 19.57
C GLY A 153 -30.78 1.26 20.23
N ASN A 154 -30.03 0.97 21.30
CA ASN A 154 -29.10 1.92 21.91
C ASN A 154 -27.75 1.89 21.17
N LEU A 155 -26.98 3.00 21.26
CA LEU A 155 -25.62 3.02 20.71
C LEU A 155 -24.73 1.97 21.38
N ASN A 156 -24.18 1.06 20.57
CA ASN A 156 -23.29 0.01 21.03
C ASN A 156 -21.82 0.46 20.90
N ASN A 157 -21.23 0.84 22.02
CA ASN A 157 -19.83 1.29 22.07
C ASN A 157 -18.80 0.14 22.13
N GLU A 158 -19.22 -1.11 22.10
CA GLU A 158 -18.29 -2.25 21.97
C GLU A 158 -17.46 -2.12 20.67
N ILE A 159 -18.06 -1.61 19.58
CA ILE A 159 -17.38 -1.39 18.29
C ILE A 159 -16.11 -0.54 18.41
N ILE A 160 -16.02 0.33 19.38
CA ILE A 160 -14.85 1.19 19.61
C ILE A 160 -13.99 0.74 20.78
N SER A 161 -14.27 -0.44 21.36
CA SER A 161 -13.48 -0.99 22.47
C SER A 161 -12.08 -1.42 22.02
N LYS A 162 -11.13 -1.41 22.97
CA LYS A 162 -9.75 -1.87 22.71
C LYS A 162 -9.65 -3.37 22.40
N ASP A 163 -10.57 -4.17 22.97
CA ASP A 163 -10.56 -5.64 22.90
C ASP A 163 -11.57 -6.18 21.88
N LEU A 164 -11.93 -5.38 20.87
CA LEU A 164 -12.94 -5.72 19.88
C LEU A 164 -12.60 -7.02 19.10
N PRO A 165 -13.44 -8.06 19.18
CA PRO A 165 -13.28 -9.28 18.38
C PRO A 165 -13.52 -8.99 16.89
N HIS A 166 -12.81 -9.71 15.99
CA HIS A 166 -12.90 -9.43 14.55
C HIS A 166 -13.97 -10.24 13.80
N LYS A 167 -14.56 -11.26 14.43
CA LYS A 167 -15.48 -12.17 13.74
C LYS A 167 -16.92 -11.64 13.63
N ASN A 168 -17.36 -10.83 14.59
CA ASN A 168 -18.75 -10.41 14.68
C ASN A 168 -19.03 -9.11 13.91
N TYR A 169 -20.07 -9.12 13.09
CA TYR A 169 -20.64 -7.92 12.53
C TYR A 169 -21.57 -7.25 13.53
N PHE A 170 -21.53 -5.94 13.56
CA PHE A 170 -22.44 -5.06 14.29
C PHE A 170 -23.34 -4.36 13.28
N SER A 171 -24.63 -4.34 13.54
CA SER A 171 -25.61 -3.60 12.72
C SER A 171 -25.56 -2.11 13.04
N GLY A 172 -25.73 -1.29 12.01
CA GLY A 172 -25.69 0.15 12.18
C GLY A 172 -26.19 0.90 10.96
N ASN A 173 -25.93 2.20 10.99
CA ASN A 173 -26.18 3.07 9.86
C ASN A 173 -24.99 4.02 9.63
N TYR A 174 -24.96 4.64 8.44
CA TYR A 174 -23.91 5.57 8.06
C TYR A 174 -24.45 6.69 7.18
N TRP A 175 -23.71 7.77 7.14
CA TRP A 175 -23.76 8.79 6.10
C TRP A 175 -22.36 9.34 5.84
N LEU A 176 -22.16 9.88 4.66
CA LEU A 176 -20.90 10.44 4.21
C LEU A 176 -21.10 11.90 3.79
N GLU A 177 -20.39 12.80 4.41
CA GLU A 177 -20.39 14.23 4.06
C GLU A 177 -19.07 14.60 3.41
N LEU A 178 -19.11 15.35 2.30
CA LEU A 178 -17.89 15.90 1.68
C LEU A 178 -17.23 16.98 2.52
N ASN A 179 -17.96 17.56 3.47
CA ASN A 179 -17.45 18.55 4.43
C ASN A 179 -16.72 19.74 3.76
N GLY A 180 -17.21 20.17 2.59
CA GLY A 180 -16.59 21.23 1.79
C GLY A 180 -15.28 20.84 1.08
N CYS A 181 -14.93 19.57 1.05
CA CYS A 181 -13.72 19.06 0.39
C CYS A 181 -13.82 19.18 -1.14
N GLN A 182 -13.48 20.35 -1.69
CA GLN A 182 -13.65 20.67 -3.10
C GLN A 182 -12.90 19.72 -4.04
N TRP A 183 -11.68 19.34 -3.71
CA TRP A 183 -10.90 18.46 -4.57
C TRP A 183 -11.51 17.04 -4.73
N MET A 184 -12.28 16.56 -3.74
CA MET A 184 -13.05 15.32 -3.87
C MET A 184 -14.29 15.53 -4.75
N ALA A 185 -14.98 16.66 -4.59
CA ALA A 185 -16.10 17.02 -5.44
C ALA A 185 -15.67 17.17 -6.91
N ASP A 186 -14.49 17.73 -7.18
CA ASP A 186 -13.90 17.85 -8.51
C ASP A 186 -13.59 16.48 -9.14
N LEU A 187 -13.37 15.44 -8.35
CA LEU A 187 -13.25 14.04 -8.78
C LEU A 187 -14.62 13.33 -8.95
N GLY A 188 -15.72 14.05 -8.78
CA GLY A 188 -17.08 13.51 -8.90
C GLY A 188 -17.58 12.76 -7.67
N ALA A 189 -16.94 12.95 -6.50
CA ALA A 189 -17.46 12.42 -5.24
C ALA A 189 -18.66 13.26 -4.77
N GLU A 190 -19.63 12.60 -4.13
CA GLU A 190 -20.84 13.21 -3.61
C GLU A 190 -21.07 12.79 -2.16
N SER A 191 -21.78 13.63 -1.39
CA SER A 191 -22.30 13.23 -0.08
C SER A 191 -23.39 12.17 -0.25
N ILE A 192 -23.46 11.22 0.68
CA ILE A 192 -24.37 10.07 0.60
C ILE A 192 -25.10 9.91 1.93
N GLY A 193 -26.43 9.95 1.90
CA GLY A 193 -27.25 9.97 3.09
C GLY A 193 -27.10 11.28 3.86
N SER A 194 -27.72 11.35 5.03
CA SER A 194 -27.57 12.45 6.00
C SER A 194 -27.78 11.93 7.42
N LYS A 195 -27.55 12.78 8.40
CA LYS A 195 -27.83 12.44 9.80
C LYS A 195 -29.31 12.11 10.03
N GLU A 196 -30.21 12.78 9.30
CA GLU A 196 -31.66 12.62 9.36
C GLU A 196 -32.13 11.39 8.56
N GLU A 197 -31.41 11.05 7.47
CA GLU A 197 -31.70 9.92 6.58
C GLU A 197 -30.44 9.06 6.38
N PRO A 198 -29.96 8.39 7.44
CA PRO A 198 -28.77 7.55 7.34
C PRO A 198 -29.09 6.23 6.63
N LEU A 199 -28.08 5.63 6.01
CA LEU A 199 -28.20 4.39 5.26
C LEU A 199 -27.73 3.19 6.09
N PRO A 200 -28.38 2.01 5.99
CA PRO A 200 -28.01 0.86 6.81
C PRO A 200 -26.68 0.22 6.33
N LEU A 201 -25.89 -0.26 7.29
CA LEU A 201 -24.68 -1.03 7.10
C LEU A 201 -24.46 -2.07 8.21
N GLU A 202 -23.56 -2.99 7.95
CA GLU A 202 -22.91 -3.83 8.95
C GLU A 202 -21.40 -3.46 8.99
N ILE A 203 -20.82 -3.46 10.19
CA ILE A 203 -19.40 -3.12 10.41
C ILE A 203 -18.77 -4.15 11.34
N LYS A 204 -17.52 -4.53 11.07
CA LYS A 204 -16.70 -5.34 12.00
C LYS A 204 -15.25 -4.87 11.98
N ALA A 205 -14.52 -5.16 13.07
CA ALA A 205 -13.07 -5.00 13.06
C ALA A 205 -12.43 -5.94 12.02
N ARG A 206 -11.30 -5.52 11.45
CA ARG A 206 -10.54 -6.33 10.49
C ARG A 206 -9.05 -6.34 10.83
N GLY A 207 -8.32 -7.23 10.15
CA GLY A 207 -6.87 -7.40 10.27
C GLY A 207 -6.46 -8.16 11.52
N ASN A 208 -5.29 -8.73 11.47
CA ASN A 208 -4.72 -9.52 12.56
C ASN A 208 -3.83 -8.67 13.47
N TYR A 209 -2.67 -8.22 12.97
CA TYR A 209 -1.71 -7.46 13.76
C TYR A 209 -2.23 -6.08 14.17
N THR A 210 -2.59 -5.23 13.20
CA THR A 210 -2.97 -3.83 13.48
C THR A 210 -4.19 -3.70 14.39
N ARG A 211 -5.16 -4.65 14.29
CA ARG A 211 -6.30 -4.71 15.19
C ARG A 211 -5.89 -4.98 16.65
N ARG A 212 -4.90 -5.85 16.88
CA ARG A 212 -4.44 -6.20 18.23
C ARG A 212 -3.48 -5.17 18.79
N ALA A 213 -2.52 -4.73 17.98
CA ALA A 213 -1.41 -3.90 18.42
C ALA A 213 -1.77 -2.43 18.66
N PHE A 214 -2.84 -1.90 18.04
CA PHE A 214 -3.16 -0.47 18.11
C PHE A 214 -4.57 -0.19 18.65
N ALA A 215 -4.72 0.91 19.38
CA ALA A 215 -6.04 1.40 19.81
C ALA A 215 -6.89 1.89 18.63
N LYS A 216 -6.26 2.41 17.57
CA LYS A 216 -6.88 2.84 16.34
C LYS A 216 -7.13 1.63 15.43
N LYS A 217 -8.35 1.09 15.47
CA LYS A 217 -8.73 -0.16 14.79
C LYS A 217 -9.12 0.08 13.33
N PRO A 218 -8.70 -0.78 12.39
CA PRO A 218 -9.29 -0.84 11.06
C PRO A 218 -10.61 -1.61 11.05
N PHE A 219 -11.51 -1.30 10.09
CA PHE A 219 -12.82 -1.94 10.00
C PHE A 219 -13.14 -2.40 8.58
N LYS A 220 -14.01 -3.42 8.49
CA LYS A 220 -14.68 -3.87 7.27
C LYS A 220 -16.12 -3.40 7.30
N LEU A 221 -16.57 -2.78 6.21
CA LEU A 221 -17.93 -2.29 6.01
C LEU A 221 -18.66 -3.17 5.01
N LYS A 222 -19.93 -3.48 5.29
CA LYS A 222 -20.85 -4.14 4.38
C LYS A 222 -22.14 -3.33 4.31
N LEU A 223 -22.30 -2.59 3.22
CA LEU A 223 -23.45 -1.73 2.98
C LEU A 223 -24.69 -2.57 2.61
N ALA A 224 -25.88 -2.14 2.98
CA ALA A 224 -27.12 -2.82 2.57
C ALA A 224 -27.33 -2.81 1.05
N LYS A 225 -26.91 -1.74 0.38
CA LYS A 225 -26.97 -1.60 -1.09
C LYS A 225 -25.61 -1.18 -1.64
N LYS A 226 -25.33 -1.54 -2.90
CA LYS A 226 -24.11 -1.07 -3.60
C LYS A 226 -24.12 0.45 -3.70
N GLN A 227 -22.96 1.07 -3.44
CA GLN A 227 -22.73 2.51 -3.49
C GLN A 227 -21.35 2.81 -4.09
N LYS A 228 -21.21 3.97 -4.72
CA LYS A 228 -19.93 4.56 -5.14
C LYS A 228 -19.46 5.56 -4.09
N LEU A 229 -18.86 5.08 -3.01
CA LEU A 229 -18.35 5.96 -1.95
C LEU A 229 -17.10 6.71 -2.45
N LEU A 230 -17.09 8.04 -2.39
CA LEU A 230 -15.95 8.91 -2.79
C LEU A 230 -15.38 8.58 -4.17
N GLY A 231 -16.21 8.20 -5.14
CA GLY A 231 -15.78 7.84 -6.49
C GLY A 231 -15.16 6.44 -6.65
N LEU A 232 -15.12 5.64 -5.58
CA LEU A 232 -14.67 4.24 -5.64
C LEU A 232 -15.68 3.35 -6.38
N SER A 233 -15.28 2.12 -6.74
CA SER A 233 -16.14 1.17 -7.46
C SER A 233 -17.47 0.90 -6.74
N ASN A 234 -18.51 0.63 -7.52
CA ASN A 234 -19.86 0.39 -7.03
C ASN A 234 -19.98 -0.95 -6.32
N SER A 235 -19.90 -0.96 -4.99
CA SER A 235 -19.89 -2.17 -4.17
C SER A 235 -20.67 -2.00 -2.86
N LYS A 236 -20.93 -3.12 -2.20
CA LYS A 236 -21.37 -3.16 -0.80
C LYS A 236 -20.19 -3.23 0.18
N HIS A 237 -19.01 -3.64 -0.27
CA HIS A 237 -17.90 -4.03 0.57
C HIS A 237 -16.74 -3.04 0.47
N PHE A 238 -16.40 -2.42 1.61
CA PHE A 238 -15.29 -1.51 1.76
C PHE A 238 -14.50 -1.84 3.03
N ALA A 239 -13.26 -1.38 3.08
CA ALA A 239 -12.47 -1.35 4.29
C ALA A 239 -12.14 0.10 4.64
N ILE A 240 -12.09 0.43 5.92
CA ILE A 240 -11.48 1.66 6.40
C ILE A 240 -10.18 1.30 7.10
N LEU A 241 -9.06 1.62 6.46
CA LEU A 241 -7.72 1.29 6.91
C LEU A 241 -7.20 2.38 7.83
N ALA A 242 -6.72 1.96 9.00
CA ALA A 242 -6.34 2.89 10.07
C ALA A 242 -4.93 3.48 9.90
N HIS A 243 -4.02 2.77 9.22
CA HIS A 243 -2.61 3.15 9.04
C HIS A 243 -1.93 3.60 10.35
N ALA A 244 -2.24 2.93 11.46
CA ALA A 244 -1.79 3.30 12.79
C ALA A 244 -0.26 3.15 12.98
N ASP A 245 0.36 2.29 12.18
CA ASP A 245 1.78 1.94 12.15
C ASP A 245 2.56 2.58 10.98
N ASP A 246 1.89 3.30 10.09
CA ASP A 246 2.56 3.89 8.92
C ASP A 246 3.34 5.15 9.32
N ASN A 247 4.63 4.98 9.53
CA ASN A 247 5.56 6.06 9.89
C ASN A 247 6.12 6.82 8.66
N PHE A 248 5.53 6.64 7.49
CA PHE A 248 5.84 7.37 6.26
C PHE A 248 4.69 8.29 5.81
N GLY A 249 3.91 8.81 6.74
CA GLY A 249 2.85 9.78 6.42
C GLY A 249 1.68 9.18 5.65
N TYR A 250 1.25 7.97 6.00
CA TYR A 250 0.18 7.24 5.33
C TYR A 250 0.48 6.86 3.87
N LEU A 251 1.77 6.89 3.47
CA LEU A 251 2.17 6.73 2.07
C LEU A 251 2.46 5.29 1.65
N ARG A 252 2.55 4.32 2.58
CA ARG A 252 2.89 2.93 2.24
C ARG A 252 1.87 2.31 1.29
N ASN A 253 0.63 2.09 1.73
CA ASN A 253 -0.43 1.55 0.88
C ASN A 253 -0.76 2.49 -0.28
N TYR A 254 -0.76 3.80 -0.04
CA TYR A 254 -1.03 4.78 -1.10
C TYR A 254 -0.07 4.63 -2.28
N THR A 255 1.22 4.56 -2.01
CA THR A 255 2.26 4.41 -3.05
C THR A 255 2.20 3.03 -3.70
N GLY A 256 2.07 1.95 -2.92
CA GLY A 256 1.98 0.59 -3.44
C GLY A 256 0.80 0.39 -4.39
N PHE A 257 -0.38 0.90 -4.04
CA PHE A 257 -1.56 0.82 -4.90
C PHE A 257 -1.42 1.68 -6.16
N ASN A 258 -0.84 2.88 -6.07
CA ASN A 258 -0.55 3.71 -7.24
C ASN A 258 0.44 3.04 -8.19
N LEU A 259 1.50 2.45 -7.67
CA LEU A 259 2.46 1.67 -8.46
C LEU A 259 1.77 0.47 -9.13
N GLY A 260 0.94 -0.28 -8.41
CA GLY A 260 0.20 -1.43 -8.95
C GLY A 260 -0.73 -1.05 -10.12
N ARG A 261 -1.51 0.05 -9.99
CA ARG A 261 -2.35 0.55 -11.08
C ARG A 261 -1.53 1.01 -12.29
N ARG A 262 -0.46 1.77 -12.08
CA ARG A 262 0.41 2.24 -13.15
C ARG A 262 1.17 1.10 -13.83
N MET A 263 1.52 0.05 -13.08
CA MET A 263 2.13 -1.17 -13.58
C MET A 263 1.17 -1.98 -14.48
N GLY A 264 -0.14 -1.75 -14.36
CA GLY A 264 -1.16 -2.46 -15.12
C GLY A 264 -1.38 -3.89 -14.62
N LEU A 265 -1.36 -4.09 -13.30
CA LEU A 265 -1.87 -5.32 -12.70
C LEU A 265 -3.36 -5.49 -13.04
N PRO A 266 -3.87 -6.72 -13.16
CA PRO A 266 -5.26 -6.98 -13.56
C PRO A 266 -6.29 -6.20 -12.76
N TRP A 267 -6.06 -6.06 -11.46
CA TRP A 267 -6.78 -5.13 -10.61
C TRP A 267 -5.89 -4.69 -9.43
N THR A 268 -6.11 -3.47 -8.98
CA THR A 268 -5.46 -2.91 -7.77
C THR A 268 -6.48 -2.02 -7.06
N PRO A 269 -6.67 -2.16 -5.74
CA PRO A 269 -7.63 -1.36 -4.99
C PRO A 269 -7.39 0.13 -5.13
N SER A 270 -8.47 0.88 -5.21
CA SER A 270 -8.46 2.32 -5.02
C SER A 270 -8.81 2.66 -3.58
N GLN A 271 -8.33 3.80 -3.11
CA GLN A 271 -8.59 4.28 -1.76
C GLN A 271 -8.71 5.80 -1.73
N GLN A 272 -9.48 6.32 -0.78
CA GLN A 272 -9.65 7.75 -0.55
C GLN A 272 -9.51 8.08 0.94
N PRO A 273 -8.81 9.15 1.30
CA PRO A 273 -8.72 9.57 2.69
C PRO A 273 -10.09 10.08 3.18
N VAL A 274 -10.41 9.75 4.42
CA VAL A 274 -11.66 10.10 5.06
C VAL A 274 -11.44 10.23 6.57
N GLU A 275 -12.06 11.18 7.19
CA GLU A 275 -12.17 11.23 8.64
C GLU A 275 -13.35 10.38 9.10
N VAL A 276 -13.23 9.71 10.23
CA VAL A 276 -14.24 8.74 10.70
C VAL A 276 -14.75 9.13 12.08
N VAL A 277 -16.07 9.12 12.21
CA VAL A 277 -16.78 9.30 13.48
C VAL A 277 -17.64 8.08 13.73
N ILE A 278 -17.46 7.40 14.86
CA ILE A 278 -18.28 6.23 15.25
C ILE A 278 -18.99 6.54 16.55
N ASN A 279 -20.32 6.43 16.56
CA ASN A 279 -21.18 6.75 17.73
C ASN A 279 -20.91 8.14 18.32
N GLY A 280 -20.61 9.12 17.48
CA GLY A 280 -20.26 10.48 17.90
C GLY A 280 -18.82 10.65 18.40
N ASP A 281 -18.02 9.57 18.50
CA ASP A 281 -16.59 9.63 18.86
C ASP A 281 -15.73 9.76 17.59
N TYR A 282 -14.97 10.85 17.50
CA TYR A 282 -14.01 11.05 16.39
C TYR A 282 -12.90 10.02 16.45
N ARG A 283 -12.74 9.24 15.38
CA ARG A 283 -11.76 8.15 15.29
C ARG A 283 -10.51 8.51 14.52
N GLY A 284 -10.46 9.69 13.90
CA GLY A 284 -9.27 10.18 13.20
C GLY A 284 -9.31 9.97 11.69
N LEU A 285 -8.14 10.09 11.08
CA LEU A 285 -7.89 9.91 9.65
C LEU A 285 -7.80 8.43 9.30
N TYR A 286 -8.59 8.01 8.33
CA TYR A 286 -8.60 6.66 7.74
C TYR A 286 -8.50 6.75 6.23
N PHE A 287 -8.31 5.60 5.60
CA PHE A 287 -8.48 5.45 4.15
C PHE A 287 -9.63 4.50 3.86
N LEU A 288 -10.68 5.04 3.25
CA LEU A 288 -11.75 4.24 2.67
C LEU A 288 -11.21 3.53 1.44
N THR A 289 -11.18 2.21 1.48
CA THR A 289 -10.47 1.36 0.52
C THR A 289 -11.41 0.30 -0.03
N GLU A 290 -11.31 0.02 -1.32
CA GLU A 290 -12.02 -1.10 -1.95
C GLU A 290 -11.58 -2.42 -1.33
N SER A 291 -12.51 -3.22 -0.84
CA SER A 291 -12.22 -4.58 -0.38
C SER A 291 -11.92 -5.49 -1.55
N ILE A 292 -11.00 -6.43 -1.37
CA ILE A 292 -10.74 -7.49 -2.34
C ILE A 292 -11.98 -8.38 -2.42
N ARG A 293 -12.53 -8.53 -3.63
CA ARG A 293 -13.67 -9.40 -3.92
C ARG A 293 -13.76 -9.69 -5.42
N VAL A 294 -14.41 -10.80 -5.75
CA VAL A 294 -14.86 -11.05 -7.12
C VAL A 294 -16.05 -10.14 -7.43
N GLU A 295 -15.83 -9.13 -8.22
CA GLU A 295 -16.84 -8.19 -8.73
C GLU A 295 -16.39 -7.63 -10.09
N PRO A 296 -17.30 -7.20 -11.00
CA PRO A 296 -16.93 -6.74 -12.35
C PRO A 296 -15.95 -5.58 -12.39
N GLU A 297 -16.00 -4.66 -11.41
CA GLU A 297 -15.08 -3.51 -11.31
C GLU A 297 -13.88 -3.79 -10.39
N ARG A 298 -13.69 -5.04 -9.93
CA ARG A 298 -12.59 -5.47 -9.05
C ARG A 298 -11.88 -6.69 -9.64
N VAL A 299 -11.83 -7.81 -8.92
CA VAL A 299 -11.33 -9.06 -9.48
C VAL A 299 -12.44 -9.64 -10.37
N ASN A 300 -12.31 -9.40 -11.67
CA ASN A 300 -13.34 -9.75 -12.66
C ASN A 300 -13.09 -11.15 -13.22
N ILE A 301 -13.53 -12.16 -12.47
CA ILE A 301 -13.51 -13.57 -12.87
C ILE A 301 -14.91 -14.16 -12.74
N THR A 302 -15.12 -15.31 -13.36
CA THR A 302 -16.37 -16.06 -13.23
C THR A 302 -16.39 -16.76 -11.88
N GLU A 303 -17.13 -16.23 -10.90
CA GLU A 303 -17.20 -16.73 -9.54
C GLU A 303 -17.57 -18.22 -9.50
N LEU A 304 -16.98 -18.94 -8.59
CA LEU A 304 -17.29 -20.34 -8.31
C LEU A 304 -18.18 -20.42 -7.06
N ASP A 305 -19.25 -21.18 -7.16
CA ASP A 305 -20.16 -21.37 -6.03
C ASP A 305 -19.48 -22.13 -4.88
N ASP A 306 -19.90 -21.84 -3.66
CA ASP A 306 -19.45 -22.54 -2.47
C ASP A 306 -19.73 -24.04 -2.57
N ASN A 307 -18.79 -24.84 -2.07
CA ASN A 307 -18.88 -26.30 -2.09
C ASN A 307 -19.15 -26.92 -3.48
N CYS A 308 -18.80 -26.22 -4.56
CA CYS A 308 -18.99 -26.72 -5.91
C CYS A 308 -18.27 -28.06 -6.12
N SER A 309 -18.98 -29.04 -6.63
CA SER A 309 -18.47 -30.38 -6.96
C SER A 309 -18.59 -30.74 -8.45
N ASP A 310 -19.04 -29.79 -9.29
CA ASP A 310 -19.08 -29.96 -10.74
C ASP A 310 -17.67 -29.82 -11.32
N ALA A 311 -17.04 -30.95 -11.59
CA ALA A 311 -15.63 -31.03 -11.99
C ALA A 311 -15.22 -30.06 -13.12
N PRO A 312 -15.96 -29.91 -14.23
CA PRO A 312 -15.61 -28.94 -15.28
C PRO A 312 -15.53 -27.49 -14.83
N LEU A 313 -16.31 -27.11 -13.80
CA LEU A 313 -16.31 -25.74 -13.26
C LEU A 313 -15.10 -25.46 -12.38
N LEU A 314 -14.47 -26.51 -11.82
CA LEU A 314 -13.37 -26.37 -10.86
C LEU A 314 -12.06 -25.89 -11.48
N SER A 315 -12.00 -25.75 -12.80
CA SER A 315 -10.80 -25.27 -13.50
C SER A 315 -10.45 -23.81 -13.22
N GLY A 316 -11.36 -23.04 -12.64
CA GLY A 316 -11.16 -21.62 -12.27
C GLY A 316 -12.37 -21.05 -11.53
N GLY A 317 -12.33 -19.76 -11.22
CA GLY A 317 -13.28 -19.05 -10.38
C GLY A 317 -12.79 -18.91 -8.96
N TYR A 318 -11.48 -18.94 -8.77
CA TYR A 318 -10.81 -18.86 -7.47
C TYR A 318 -10.19 -17.49 -7.25
N LEU A 319 -10.36 -16.96 -6.05
CA LEU A 319 -9.59 -15.88 -5.47
C LEU A 319 -9.04 -16.39 -4.13
N ILE A 320 -7.74 -16.40 -3.97
CA ILE A 320 -7.06 -16.95 -2.80
C ILE A 320 -6.00 -15.99 -2.27
N GLU A 321 -5.61 -16.21 -1.02
CA GLU A 321 -4.51 -15.53 -0.36
C GLU A 321 -3.47 -16.56 0.09
N LEU A 322 -2.20 -16.31 -0.20
CA LEU A 322 -1.09 -16.94 0.50
C LEU A 322 -0.92 -16.18 1.81
N ASP A 323 -1.12 -16.86 2.95
CA ASP A 323 -1.29 -16.20 4.24
C ASP A 323 -0.29 -16.67 5.29
N ASN A 324 -0.02 -15.79 6.25
CA ASN A 324 0.83 -16.05 7.42
C ASN A 324 0.04 -16.59 8.62
N TYR A 325 -1.26 -16.36 8.65
CA TYR A 325 -2.12 -16.68 9.77
C TYR A 325 -2.95 -17.93 9.52
N ASP A 326 -3.32 -18.58 10.61
CA ASP A 326 -4.23 -19.73 10.57
C ASP A 326 -5.67 -19.25 10.42
N GLU A 327 -6.32 -19.66 9.33
CA GLU A 327 -7.71 -19.34 9.03
C GLU A 327 -8.57 -20.62 8.88
N GLU A 328 -9.89 -20.48 8.98
CA GLU A 328 -10.81 -21.63 8.95
C GLU A 328 -10.93 -22.24 7.55
N ASN A 329 -11.02 -21.39 6.52
CA ASN A 329 -11.16 -21.77 5.11
C ASN A 329 -9.81 -21.89 4.40
N GLN A 330 -8.86 -22.59 5.01
CA GLN A 330 -7.47 -22.65 4.57
C GLN A 330 -7.03 -24.09 4.30
N ILE A 331 -6.30 -24.29 3.23
CA ILE A 331 -5.52 -25.51 2.97
C ILE A 331 -4.10 -25.26 3.44
N ARG A 332 -3.66 -26.07 4.42
CA ARG A 332 -2.27 -26.11 4.87
C ARG A 332 -1.58 -27.26 4.17
N MET A 333 -0.53 -26.94 3.45
CA MET A 333 0.25 -27.93 2.73
C MET A 333 1.44 -28.37 3.59
N GLU A 334 1.80 -29.65 3.50
CA GLU A 334 2.94 -30.19 4.26
C GLU A 334 4.28 -29.78 3.65
N GLU A 335 4.29 -29.39 2.38
CA GLU A 335 5.49 -28.92 1.70
C GLU A 335 5.93 -27.57 2.24
N LYS A 336 7.24 -27.44 2.39
CA LYS A 336 7.84 -26.16 2.78
C LYS A 336 7.72 -25.16 1.65
N PHE A 337 7.06 -24.06 1.94
CA PHE A 337 6.88 -22.94 1.03
C PHE A 337 8.08 -22.00 1.02
N CYS A 338 8.76 -21.87 2.15
CA CYS A 338 9.96 -21.06 2.30
C CYS A 338 10.96 -21.73 3.24
N THR A 339 12.20 -21.28 3.19
CA THR A 339 13.27 -21.78 4.05
C THR A 339 13.63 -20.72 5.09
N GLY A 340 13.40 -21.01 6.34
CA GLY A 340 13.66 -20.09 7.48
C GLY A 340 12.61 -19.00 7.60
N GLY A 341 12.33 -18.57 8.81
CA GLY A 341 11.32 -17.58 9.13
C GLY A 341 10.23 -18.15 10.03
N PHE A 342 9.21 -17.35 10.30
CA PHE A 342 8.15 -17.71 11.23
C PHE A 342 7.18 -18.75 10.69
N HIS A 343 7.03 -18.82 9.35
CA HIS A 343 6.05 -19.66 8.69
C HIS A 343 6.68 -20.35 7.49
N ASP A 344 6.93 -21.63 7.59
CA ASP A 344 7.57 -22.41 6.56
C ASP A 344 6.60 -23.27 5.73
N LEU A 345 5.31 -23.31 6.09
CA LEU A 345 4.29 -24.04 5.36
C LEU A 345 3.55 -23.14 4.38
N LEU A 346 3.23 -23.69 3.22
CA LEU A 346 2.34 -23.04 2.26
C LEU A 346 0.90 -23.10 2.78
N ARG A 347 0.28 -21.93 2.96
CA ARG A 347 -1.11 -21.76 3.38
C ARG A 347 -1.88 -21.07 2.28
N VAL A 348 -2.91 -21.74 1.77
CA VAL A 348 -3.81 -21.21 0.75
C VAL A 348 -5.15 -20.95 1.37
N THR A 349 -5.44 -19.69 1.66
CA THR A 349 -6.72 -19.24 2.22
C THR A 349 -7.67 -18.87 1.09
N PHE A 350 -8.90 -19.33 1.15
CA PHE A 350 -9.92 -19.03 0.15
C PHE A 350 -10.67 -17.75 0.51
N ASP A 351 -10.69 -16.79 -0.41
CA ASP A 351 -11.58 -15.63 -0.40
C ASP A 351 -12.84 -15.89 -1.22
N THR A 352 -12.68 -16.66 -2.32
CA THR A 352 -13.76 -17.14 -3.18
C THR A 352 -13.35 -18.49 -3.80
N PRO A 353 -14.17 -19.54 -3.66
CA PRO A 353 -15.39 -19.61 -2.82
C PRO A 353 -15.05 -19.51 -1.33
N GLU A 354 -16.03 -19.08 -0.49
CA GLU A 354 -15.83 -18.99 0.97
C GLU A 354 -15.79 -20.39 1.61
N GLU A 355 -16.56 -21.37 1.07
CA GLU A 355 -16.51 -22.77 1.47
C GLU A 355 -16.12 -23.64 0.27
N TYR A 356 -15.32 -24.66 0.49
CA TYR A 356 -14.84 -25.54 -0.57
C TYR A 356 -15.13 -27.02 -0.33
N SER A 357 -15.46 -27.74 -1.43
CA SER A 357 -15.66 -29.17 -1.45
C SER A 357 -14.33 -29.95 -1.37
N ASP A 358 -14.39 -31.25 -1.09
CA ASP A 358 -13.21 -32.13 -1.14
C ASP A 358 -12.55 -32.15 -2.53
N LEU A 359 -13.35 -32.01 -3.59
CA LEU A 359 -12.81 -31.98 -4.95
C LEU A 359 -12.07 -30.68 -5.25
N GLN A 360 -12.59 -29.54 -4.77
CA GLN A 360 -11.89 -28.26 -4.82
C GLN A 360 -10.60 -28.29 -4.00
N ARG A 361 -10.65 -28.84 -2.78
CA ARG A 361 -9.47 -29.04 -1.95
C ARG A 361 -8.38 -29.83 -2.71
N ARG A 362 -8.76 -30.95 -3.30
CA ARG A 362 -7.84 -31.78 -4.08
C ARG A 362 -7.23 -31.00 -5.24
N PHE A 363 -8.06 -30.31 -6.03
CA PHE A 363 -7.60 -29.53 -7.17
C PHE A 363 -6.58 -28.46 -6.78
N ILE A 364 -6.90 -27.66 -5.76
CA ILE A 364 -6.01 -26.60 -5.27
C ILE A 364 -4.72 -27.18 -4.69
N THR A 365 -4.81 -28.28 -3.92
CA THR A 365 -3.61 -28.96 -3.40
C THR A 365 -2.70 -29.40 -4.54
N ASP A 366 -3.24 -30.11 -5.55
CA ASP A 366 -2.46 -30.58 -6.70
C ASP A 366 -1.82 -29.42 -7.48
N GLN A 367 -2.57 -28.32 -7.70
CA GLN A 367 -2.07 -27.13 -8.39
C GLN A 367 -0.92 -26.46 -7.63
N PHE A 368 -1.10 -26.23 -6.34
CA PHE A 368 -0.11 -25.51 -5.53
C PHE A 368 1.11 -26.38 -5.21
N SER A 369 0.96 -27.70 -5.06
CA SER A 369 2.11 -28.62 -4.95
C SER A 369 2.95 -28.60 -6.23
N ALA A 370 2.33 -28.67 -7.40
CA ALA A 370 3.05 -28.61 -8.68
C ALA A 370 3.76 -27.25 -8.88
N MET A 371 3.08 -26.15 -8.54
CA MET A 371 3.70 -24.81 -8.58
C MET A 371 4.87 -24.70 -7.61
N ASN A 372 4.71 -25.18 -6.38
CA ASN A 372 5.78 -25.12 -5.37
C ASN A 372 7.01 -25.94 -5.79
N GLU A 373 6.80 -27.11 -6.39
CA GLU A 373 7.87 -27.93 -6.95
C GLU A 373 8.59 -27.20 -8.11
N ALA A 374 7.83 -26.61 -9.04
CA ALA A 374 8.38 -25.87 -10.17
C ALA A 374 9.16 -24.61 -9.70
N VAL A 375 8.66 -23.90 -8.68
CA VAL A 375 9.35 -22.79 -8.02
C VAL A 375 10.66 -23.27 -7.39
N GLY A 376 10.63 -24.35 -6.61
CA GLY A 376 11.81 -24.88 -5.94
C GLY A 376 12.92 -25.31 -6.90
N LYS A 377 12.56 -25.70 -8.11
CA LYS A 377 13.49 -26.05 -9.20
C LYS A 377 13.88 -24.87 -10.09
N ALA A 378 13.31 -23.70 -9.89
CA ALA A 378 13.37 -22.54 -10.80
C ALA A 378 13.07 -22.95 -12.27
N SER A 379 12.10 -23.85 -12.46
CA SER A 379 11.77 -24.49 -13.74
C SER A 379 10.98 -23.56 -14.66
N ASP A 380 11.15 -23.73 -15.98
CA ASP A 380 10.31 -23.07 -16.98
C ASP A 380 8.85 -23.57 -16.97
N GLU A 381 8.54 -24.67 -16.26
CA GLU A 381 7.17 -25.14 -16.05
C GLU A 381 6.28 -24.10 -15.34
N LEU A 382 6.88 -23.17 -14.56
CA LEU A 382 6.18 -22.03 -13.95
C LEU A 382 5.29 -21.28 -14.94
N TRP A 383 5.74 -21.16 -16.19
CA TRP A 383 5.05 -20.42 -17.26
C TRP A 383 3.73 -21.06 -17.70
N SER A 384 3.52 -22.34 -17.38
CA SER A 384 2.26 -23.03 -17.65
C SER A 384 1.26 -22.96 -16.46
N TYR A 385 1.74 -22.70 -15.26
CA TYR A 385 0.90 -22.58 -14.06
C TYR A 385 0.53 -21.14 -13.72
N MET A 386 1.48 -20.22 -13.87
CA MET A 386 1.32 -18.81 -13.48
C MET A 386 1.44 -17.87 -14.68
N ASP A 387 0.70 -16.77 -14.67
CA ASP A 387 0.98 -15.65 -15.56
C ASP A 387 2.25 -14.95 -15.07
N MET A 388 3.36 -15.22 -15.75
CA MET A 388 4.67 -14.70 -15.35
C MET A 388 4.86 -13.23 -15.73
N ASP A 389 4.02 -12.68 -16.61
CA ASP A 389 3.97 -11.23 -16.86
C ASP A 389 3.41 -10.49 -15.65
N ASP A 390 2.29 -10.99 -15.10
CA ASP A 390 1.70 -10.41 -13.89
C ASP A 390 2.58 -10.68 -12.66
N ALA A 391 3.23 -11.84 -12.57
CA ALA A 391 4.23 -12.14 -11.54
C ALA A 391 5.42 -11.15 -11.56
N ALA A 392 5.95 -10.81 -12.74
CA ALA A 392 7.03 -9.84 -12.88
C ALA A 392 6.57 -8.42 -12.51
N ARG A 393 5.36 -8.03 -12.92
CA ARG A 393 4.76 -6.74 -12.56
C ARG A 393 4.55 -6.62 -11.05
N TYR A 394 3.95 -7.63 -10.42
CA TYR A 394 3.73 -7.70 -8.99
C TYR A 394 5.06 -7.62 -8.23
N TYR A 395 6.04 -8.41 -8.63
CA TYR A 395 7.38 -8.42 -8.03
C TYR A 395 8.04 -7.03 -8.08
N ILE A 396 8.05 -6.37 -9.24
CA ILE A 396 8.70 -5.06 -9.39
C ILE A 396 8.06 -4.01 -8.47
N VAL A 397 6.72 -4.01 -8.34
CA VAL A 397 6.05 -3.09 -7.42
C VAL A 397 6.49 -3.34 -5.98
N ARG A 398 6.50 -4.61 -5.53
CA ARG A 398 6.95 -4.98 -4.18
C ARG A 398 8.43 -4.67 -3.97
N GLU A 399 9.25 -4.87 -4.99
CA GLU A 399 10.69 -4.59 -4.93
C GLU A 399 10.98 -3.08 -4.84
N ILE A 400 10.30 -2.25 -5.62
CA ILE A 400 10.40 -0.77 -5.53
C ILE A 400 10.01 -0.30 -4.13
N MET A 401 8.96 -0.90 -3.55
CA MET A 401 8.51 -0.61 -2.18
C MET A 401 9.45 -1.14 -1.10
N SER A 402 10.44 -1.99 -1.42
CA SER A 402 11.25 -2.71 -0.43
C SER A 402 10.38 -3.39 0.64
N ASP A 403 9.34 -4.09 0.20
CA ASP A 403 8.32 -4.67 1.07
C ASP A 403 8.73 -6.05 1.53
N VAL A 404 9.23 -6.14 2.76
CA VAL A 404 9.84 -7.38 3.31
C VAL A 404 8.83 -8.50 3.59
N GLU A 405 7.54 -8.21 3.60
CA GLU A 405 6.48 -9.22 3.80
C GLU A 405 5.91 -9.74 2.47
N ALA A 406 6.27 -9.13 1.35
CA ALA A 406 5.78 -9.52 0.05
C ALA A 406 6.10 -10.99 -0.28
N PHE A 407 5.18 -11.69 -0.93
CA PHE A 407 5.22 -13.13 -1.24
C PHE A 407 5.22 -14.06 -0.01
N HIS A 408 4.92 -13.53 1.17
CA HIS A 408 4.89 -14.30 2.40
C HIS A 408 3.49 -14.33 3.03
N GLY A 409 2.88 -13.16 3.19
CA GLY A 409 1.50 -12.98 3.62
C GLY A 409 0.79 -11.95 2.76
N SER A 410 -0.52 -11.88 2.86
CA SER A 410 -1.36 -10.96 2.08
C SER A 410 -1.03 -10.96 0.57
N THR A 411 -0.62 -12.14 0.05
CA THR A 411 -0.29 -12.30 -1.35
C THR A 411 -1.46 -12.96 -2.06
N TYR A 412 -2.23 -12.12 -2.75
CA TYR A 412 -3.44 -12.57 -3.44
C TYR A 412 -3.13 -13.11 -4.82
N MET A 413 -3.82 -14.18 -5.17
CA MET A 413 -3.81 -14.75 -6.51
C MET A 413 -5.24 -15.11 -6.93
N PHE A 414 -5.51 -14.98 -8.21
CA PHE A 414 -6.77 -15.45 -8.78
C PHE A 414 -6.53 -16.33 -10.01
N ARG A 415 -7.53 -17.12 -10.34
CA ARG A 415 -7.56 -17.97 -11.54
C ARG A 415 -8.98 -18.01 -12.08
N ASP A 416 -9.16 -17.67 -13.35
CA ASP A 416 -10.44 -17.81 -14.03
C ASP A 416 -10.49 -19.12 -14.85
N ARG A 417 -11.69 -19.39 -15.38
CA ARG A 417 -11.96 -20.47 -16.33
C ARG A 417 -11.65 -20.02 -17.76
N GLY A 418 -11.66 -20.94 -18.69
CA GLY A 418 -11.45 -20.65 -20.11
C GLY A 418 -10.04 -20.97 -20.58
N ASP A 419 -9.57 -20.25 -21.60
CA ASP A 419 -8.27 -20.54 -22.23
C ASP A 419 -7.08 -20.08 -21.38
N ASP A 420 -7.23 -18.98 -20.64
CA ASP A 420 -6.24 -18.47 -19.71
C ASP A 420 -6.47 -19.01 -18.30
N ARG A 421 -6.11 -20.27 -18.08
CA ARG A 421 -6.26 -20.97 -16.79
C ARG A 421 -4.97 -20.93 -15.98
N LYS A 422 -4.34 -19.76 -15.91
CA LYS A 422 -3.15 -19.52 -15.09
C LYS A 422 -3.50 -18.81 -13.80
N TRP A 423 -2.60 -18.91 -12.83
CA TRP A 423 -2.67 -18.15 -11.59
C TRP A 423 -2.04 -16.77 -11.80
N HIS A 424 -2.78 -15.72 -11.52
CA HIS A 424 -2.35 -14.32 -11.64
C HIS A 424 -2.03 -13.75 -10.26
N PHE A 425 -0.87 -13.14 -10.10
CA PHE A 425 -0.54 -12.37 -8.90
C PHE A 425 -1.27 -11.03 -8.93
N SER A 426 -2.43 -10.94 -8.32
CA SER A 426 -3.28 -9.75 -8.21
C SER A 426 -4.46 -10.06 -7.27
N PRO A 427 -4.96 -9.06 -6.53
CA PRO A 427 -4.48 -7.68 -6.42
C PRO A 427 -3.25 -7.53 -5.54
N ILE A 428 -2.60 -6.36 -5.66
CA ILE A 428 -1.65 -5.93 -4.64
C ILE A 428 -2.44 -5.47 -3.40
N TRP A 429 -2.02 -5.93 -2.22
CA TRP A 429 -2.67 -5.62 -0.95
C TRP A 429 -1.64 -5.57 0.16
N ASP A 430 -1.95 -4.84 1.22
CA ASP A 430 -1.12 -4.72 2.41
C ASP A 430 0.36 -4.40 2.11
N CYS A 431 0.61 -3.15 1.73
CA CYS A 431 1.96 -2.63 1.63
C CYS A 431 2.44 -2.07 2.98
N GLY A 432 1.88 -2.57 4.09
CA GLY A 432 2.19 -2.10 5.45
C GLY A 432 3.65 -2.21 5.84
N ASN A 433 4.38 -3.14 5.25
CA ASN A 433 5.83 -3.30 5.39
C ASN A 433 6.65 -2.62 4.28
N GLY A 434 6.02 -1.87 3.40
CA GLY A 434 6.72 -1.05 2.40
C GLY A 434 7.69 -0.06 3.05
N PHE A 435 8.84 0.16 2.41
CA PHE A 435 9.96 0.99 2.86
C PHE A 435 10.74 0.46 4.08
N ASN A 436 10.34 -0.66 4.67
CA ASN A 436 11.06 -1.28 5.79
C ASN A 436 12.29 -2.06 5.33
N GLY A 437 12.30 -2.55 4.10
CA GLY A 437 13.40 -3.31 3.54
C GLY A 437 14.60 -2.45 3.16
N PRO A 438 15.72 -3.11 2.76
CA PRO A 438 16.95 -2.45 2.35
C PRO A 438 16.78 -1.72 1.03
N SER A 439 17.39 -0.53 0.91
CA SER A 439 17.46 0.20 -0.37
C SER A 439 18.58 -0.32 -1.28
N ASN A 440 19.52 -1.11 -0.75
CA ASN A 440 20.72 -1.59 -1.43
C ASN A 440 20.83 -3.13 -1.48
N ASP A 441 19.70 -3.83 -1.33
CA ASP A 441 19.60 -5.28 -1.50
C ASP A 441 18.17 -5.63 -1.94
N PHE A 442 17.94 -6.85 -2.43
CA PHE A 442 16.61 -7.36 -2.70
C PHE A 442 15.85 -7.57 -1.39
N PHE A 443 14.57 -7.19 -1.36
CA PHE A 443 13.78 -7.25 -0.13
C PHE A 443 13.73 -8.65 0.49
N TYR A 444 13.78 -9.69 -0.33
CA TYR A 444 13.67 -11.08 0.11
C TYR A 444 14.98 -11.68 0.67
N ASN A 445 16.15 -11.08 0.43
CA ASN A 445 17.42 -11.64 0.90
C ASN A 445 17.55 -11.64 2.42
N ASN A 446 17.00 -10.62 3.08
CA ASN A 446 17.07 -10.43 4.52
C ASN A 446 15.69 -10.22 5.14
N SER A 447 14.66 -10.82 4.52
CA SER A 447 13.31 -10.74 5.07
C SER A 447 13.24 -11.45 6.43
N PRO A 448 12.68 -10.82 7.47
CA PRO A 448 12.46 -11.49 8.75
C PRO A 448 11.45 -12.64 8.66
N PHE A 449 10.69 -12.69 7.57
CA PHE A 449 9.71 -13.74 7.29
C PHE A 449 10.30 -14.95 6.56
N GLY A 450 11.58 -14.89 6.15
CA GLY A 450 12.28 -15.98 5.47
C GLY A 450 12.28 -15.86 3.94
N ASN A 451 12.81 -16.88 3.29
CA ASN A 451 12.81 -16.99 1.82
C ASN A 451 11.47 -17.52 1.33
N THR A 452 10.93 -16.84 0.35
CA THR A 452 9.67 -17.18 -0.30
C THR A 452 9.88 -17.62 -1.74
N TRP A 453 8.80 -17.92 -2.45
CA TRP A 453 8.82 -18.27 -3.87
C TRP A 453 9.68 -17.32 -4.71
N ILE A 454 9.65 -16.02 -4.43
CA ILE A 454 10.36 -15.04 -5.26
C ILE A 454 11.88 -15.26 -5.28
N ALA A 455 12.47 -15.69 -4.17
CA ALA A 455 13.90 -15.96 -4.10
C ALA A 455 14.31 -17.08 -5.08
N SER A 456 13.48 -18.12 -5.23
CA SER A 456 13.69 -19.21 -6.18
C SER A 456 13.30 -18.80 -7.61
N MET A 457 12.18 -18.13 -7.81
CA MET A 457 11.76 -17.62 -9.13
C MET A 457 12.83 -16.73 -9.76
N ARG A 458 13.51 -15.93 -8.96
CA ARG A 458 14.64 -15.08 -9.40
C ARG A 458 15.89 -15.84 -9.83
N GLN A 459 15.95 -17.16 -9.65
CA GLN A 459 17.00 -18.03 -10.22
C GLN A 459 16.67 -18.47 -11.63
N ASN A 460 15.40 -18.34 -12.08
CA ASN A 460 15.00 -18.66 -13.45
C ASN A 460 15.42 -17.53 -14.41
N ALA A 461 16.22 -17.86 -15.44
CA ALA A 461 16.78 -16.88 -16.39
C ALA A 461 15.68 -16.19 -17.21
N LYS A 462 14.68 -16.94 -17.70
CA LYS A 462 13.56 -16.41 -18.49
C LYS A 462 12.73 -15.42 -17.66
N PHE A 463 12.52 -15.71 -16.37
CA PHE A 463 11.84 -14.77 -15.46
C PHE A 463 12.66 -13.51 -15.21
N ASN A 464 13.98 -13.63 -15.03
CA ASN A 464 14.86 -12.48 -14.87
C ASN A 464 14.84 -11.55 -16.10
N ASP A 465 14.83 -12.13 -17.30
CA ASP A 465 14.70 -11.35 -18.53
C ASP A 465 13.36 -10.61 -18.59
N LYS A 466 12.27 -11.29 -18.22
CA LYS A 466 10.94 -10.67 -18.13
C LYS A 466 10.92 -9.52 -17.12
N VAL A 467 11.48 -9.71 -15.94
CA VAL A 467 11.63 -8.68 -14.91
C VAL A 467 12.40 -7.47 -15.46
N ALA A 468 13.54 -7.69 -16.11
CA ALA A 468 14.36 -6.61 -16.66
C ALA A 468 13.64 -5.82 -17.77
N GLN A 469 12.90 -6.50 -18.65
CA GLN A 469 12.09 -5.86 -19.69
C GLN A 469 10.95 -5.03 -19.09
N THR A 470 10.21 -5.61 -18.14
CA THR A 470 9.10 -4.95 -17.44
C THR A 470 9.58 -3.74 -16.64
N TRP A 471 10.72 -3.85 -15.94
CA TRP A 471 11.36 -2.74 -15.25
C TRP A 471 11.63 -1.56 -16.18
N LYS A 472 12.34 -1.80 -17.30
CA LYS A 472 12.73 -0.74 -18.25
C LYS A 472 11.49 -0.05 -18.83
N TRP A 473 10.51 -0.81 -19.26
CA TRP A 473 9.24 -0.27 -19.75
C TRP A 473 8.54 0.58 -18.69
N PHE A 474 8.34 0.02 -17.50
CA PHE A 474 7.62 0.70 -16.42
C PHE A 474 8.29 2.01 -16.04
N MET A 475 9.58 1.98 -15.78
CA MET A 475 10.34 3.14 -15.34
C MET A 475 10.43 4.22 -16.42
N SER A 476 10.49 3.85 -17.70
CA SER A 476 10.61 4.81 -18.81
C SER A 476 9.28 5.40 -19.28
N SER A 477 8.12 4.84 -18.87
CA SER A 477 6.83 5.24 -19.45
C SER A 477 5.67 5.37 -18.46
N ARG A 478 5.74 4.75 -17.28
CA ARG A 478 4.61 4.64 -16.34
C ARG A 478 4.90 5.16 -14.94
N PHE A 479 6.15 5.20 -14.55
CA PHE A 479 6.57 5.62 -13.21
C PHE A 479 6.44 7.14 -12.99
N ASP A 480 6.55 7.91 -14.06
CA ASP A 480 6.48 9.38 -14.01
C ASP A 480 5.22 9.87 -13.29
N GLY A 481 5.36 10.92 -12.45
CA GLY A 481 4.27 11.48 -11.64
C GLY A 481 4.01 10.78 -10.29
N ILE A 482 4.70 9.68 -9.94
CA ILE A 482 4.51 9.02 -8.62
C ILE A 482 4.86 9.98 -7.48
N TYR A 483 5.95 10.73 -7.60
CA TYR A 483 6.34 11.69 -6.57
C TYR A 483 5.36 12.86 -6.45
N ASP A 484 4.77 13.28 -7.57
CA ASP A 484 3.74 14.33 -7.57
C ASP A 484 2.47 13.84 -6.88
N ASP A 485 2.05 12.60 -7.16
CA ASP A 485 0.89 11.98 -6.48
C ASP A 485 1.13 11.89 -4.97
N MET A 486 2.31 11.46 -4.54
CA MET A 486 2.71 11.40 -3.13
C MET A 486 2.73 12.79 -2.49
N ALA A 487 3.28 13.79 -3.16
CA ALA A 487 3.33 15.17 -2.65
C ALA A 487 1.93 15.78 -2.53
N GLN A 488 1.06 15.55 -3.51
CA GLN A 488 -0.32 16.05 -3.49
C GLN A 488 -1.12 15.46 -2.33
N ILE A 489 -1.06 14.13 -2.13
CA ILE A 489 -1.79 13.52 -1.02
C ILE A 489 -1.21 13.98 0.32
N THR A 490 0.11 14.08 0.46
CA THR A 490 0.77 14.59 1.66
C THR A 490 0.24 15.97 2.03
N ALA A 491 0.17 16.89 1.06
CA ALA A 491 -0.35 18.25 1.29
C ALA A 491 -1.82 18.24 1.76
N ARG A 492 -2.64 17.35 1.20
CA ARG A 492 -4.08 17.23 1.53
C ARG A 492 -4.35 16.64 2.91
N LEU A 493 -3.39 15.89 3.47
CA LEU A 493 -3.57 15.18 4.74
C LEU A 493 -3.07 15.95 5.96
N LYS A 494 -2.35 17.07 5.82
CA LYS A 494 -1.66 17.76 6.91
C LYS A 494 -2.56 18.04 8.12
N ASP A 495 -3.69 18.70 7.90
CA ASP A 495 -4.61 19.07 8.99
C ASP A 495 -5.25 17.84 9.64
N ALA A 496 -5.64 16.87 8.82
CA ALA A 496 -6.22 15.62 9.31
C ALA A 496 -5.19 14.77 10.10
N ALA A 497 -3.90 14.78 9.72
CA ALA A 497 -2.84 14.12 10.47
C ALA A 497 -2.66 14.73 11.86
N ILE A 498 -2.81 16.05 11.99
CA ILE A 498 -2.77 16.75 13.28
C ILE A 498 -3.98 16.39 14.13
N ALA A 499 -5.17 16.38 13.54
CA ALA A 499 -6.40 15.96 14.22
C ALA A 499 -6.31 14.50 14.68
N ASP A 500 -5.77 13.62 13.83
CA ASP A 500 -5.51 12.20 14.13
C ASP A 500 -4.55 12.05 15.32
N ARG A 501 -3.44 12.78 15.32
CA ARG A 501 -2.48 12.78 16.43
C ARG A 501 -3.09 13.25 17.74
N ARG A 502 -3.88 14.33 17.72
CA ARG A 502 -4.59 14.82 18.91
C ARG A 502 -5.51 13.74 19.50
N ARG A 503 -6.20 12.99 18.64
CA ARG A 503 -7.08 11.89 19.09
C ARG A 503 -6.32 10.74 19.73
N TRP A 504 -5.14 10.39 19.21
CA TRP A 504 -4.48 9.14 19.55
C TRP A 504 -3.20 9.28 20.38
N LYS A 505 -2.65 10.47 20.60
CA LYS A 505 -1.37 10.69 21.30
C LYS A 505 -1.32 10.09 22.71
N ASP A 506 -2.45 10.11 23.42
CA ASP A 506 -2.56 9.63 24.80
C ASP A 506 -3.40 8.36 24.89
N ALA A 507 -3.67 7.70 23.75
CA ALA A 507 -4.43 6.47 23.73
C ALA A 507 -3.64 5.34 24.41
N PRO A 508 -4.27 4.54 25.29
CA PRO A 508 -3.59 3.43 25.93
C PRO A 508 -3.18 2.39 24.91
N VAL A 509 -1.97 1.85 25.10
CA VAL A 509 -1.50 0.71 24.31
C VAL A 509 -2.34 -0.52 24.65
N PRO A 510 -2.89 -1.25 23.67
CA PRO A 510 -3.90 -2.30 23.90
C PRO A 510 -3.40 -3.53 24.69
N SER A 511 -2.12 -3.86 24.54
CA SER A 511 -1.51 -5.05 25.16
C SER A 511 -0.01 -4.84 25.38
N ASP A 512 0.65 -5.81 26.04
CA ASP A 512 2.09 -5.77 26.26
C ASP A 512 2.91 -5.77 24.96
N GLU A 513 2.34 -6.31 23.87
CA GLU A 513 2.91 -6.28 22.50
C GLU A 513 2.37 -5.10 21.66
N GLY A 514 1.49 -4.31 22.24
CA GLY A 514 0.84 -3.19 21.57
C GLY A 514 1.78 -2.00 21.38
N GLN A 515 1.38 -1.12 20.50
CA GLN A 515 2.15 0.07 20.15
C GLN A 515 1.27 1.33 20.15
N GLY A 516 1.89 2.46 20.39
CA GLY A 516 1.24 3.75 20.21
C GLY A 516 1.03 4.06 18.72
N VAL A 517 -0.04 4.78 18.42
CA VAL A 517 -0.29 5.28 17.04
C VAL A 517 0.83 6.24 16.65
N VAL A 518 1.40 6.02 15.47
CA VAL A 518 2.54 6.80 14.96
C VAL A 518 2.19 8.27 14.83
N ASP A 519 3.15 9.13 15.14
CA ASP A 519 3.06 10.57 14.94
C ASP A 519 3.41 10.94 13.50
N ASN A 520 2.42 11.37 12.74
CA ASN A 520 2.56 11.84 11.37
C ASN A 520 2.29 13.36 11.23
N THR A 521 2.43 14.14 12.29
CA THR A 521 2.19 15.59 12.22
C THR A 521 3.20 16.30 11.31
N ASP A 522 4.42 15.80 11.20
CA ASP A 522 5.43 16.30 10.26
C ASP A 522 5.34 15.57 8.91
N MET A 523 4.27 15.83 8.19
CA MET A 523 3.96 15.19 6.90
C MET A 523 5.04 15.43 5.83
N ASP A 524 5.67 16.60 5.81
CA ASP A 524 6.70 16.92 4.82
C ASP A 524 7.97 16.08 5.06
N ASN A 525 8.37 15.91 6.30
CA ASN A 525 9.49 15.03 6.64
C ASN A 525 9.16 13.55 6.31
N ARG A 526 7.94 13.11 6.60
CA ARG A 526 7.48 11.75 6.24
C ARG A 526 7.51 11.51 4.74
N PHE A 527 7.04 12.49 3.96
CA PHE A 527 7.13 12.45 2.50
C PHE A 527 8.59 12.36 2.02
N ASN A 528 9.48 13.21 2.56
CA ASN A 528 10.88 13.21 2.19
C ASN A 528 11.58 11.87 2.53
N GLN A 529 11.25 11.27 3.67
CA GLN A 529 11.73 9.94 4.04
C GLN A 529 11.26 8.86 3.05
N ALA A 530 9.96 8.82 2.72
CA ALA A 530 9.40 7.88 1.76
C ALA A 530 10.03 8.05 0.37
N ARG A 531 10.12 9.30 -0.10
CA ARG A 531 10.76 9.66 -1.37
C ARG A 531 12.21 9.21 -1.41
N GLY A 532 13.00 9.52 -0.37
CA GLY A 532 14.39 9.12 -0.28
C GLY A 532 14.60 7.60 -0.31
N LYS A 533 13.69 6.84 0.32
CA LYS A 533 13.69 5.37 0.23
C LYS A 533 13.47 4.90 -1.21
N LEU A 534 12.47 5.45 -1.90
CA LEU A 534 12.19 5.13 -3.30
C LEU A 534 13.37 5.49 -4.22
N GLU A 535 13.90 6.70 -4.11
CA GLU A 535 15.02 7.17 -4.94
C GLU A 535 16.26 6.27 -4.78
N SER A 536 16.61 5.96 -3.53
CA SER A 536 17.74 5.07 -3.22
C SER A 536 17.54 3.66 -3.78
N LYS A 537 16.32 3.12 -3.61
CA LYS A 537 15.99 1.79 -4.13
C LYS A 537 16.00 1.75 -5.65
N ILE A 538 15.42 2.73 -6.30
CA ILE A 538 15.38 2.84 -7.77
C ILE A 538 16.78 2.98 -8.34
N ALA A 539 17.64 3.79 -7.73
CA ALA A 539 19.04 3.93 -8.16
C ALA A 539 19.78 2.58 -8.10
N TRP A 540 19.59 1.83 -7.02
CA TRP A 540 20.18 0.51 -6.85
C TRP A 540 19.62 -0.53 -7.85
N LEU A 541 18.30 -0.52 -8.10
CA LEU A 541 17.65 -1.42 -9.07
C LEU A 541 18.04 -1.12 -10.52
N ARG A 542 18.27 0.17 -10.84
CA ARG A 542 18.75 0.60 -12.16
C ARG A 542 20.05 -0.09 -12.56
N GLU A 543 20.99 -0.25 -11.62
CA GLU A 543 22.24 -0.95 -11.86
C GLU A 543 22.04 -2.46 -12.15
N ARG A 544 20.94 -3.06 -11.70
CA ARG A 544 20.67 -4.51 -11.76
C ARG A 544 19.69 -4.92 -12.86
N PHE A 545 18.65 -4.12 -13.07
CA PHE A 545 17.63 -4.39 -14.08
C PHE A 545 17.87 -3.60 -15.38
N GLY A 546 18.78 -2.65 -15.35
CA GLY A 546 19.21 -1.86 -16.49
C GLY A 546 18.66 -0.44 -16.50
N ASP A 547 19.29 0.37 -17.33
CA ASP A 547 18.96 1.77 -17.53
C ASP A 547 17.60 1.95 -18.23
N PHE A 548 16.91 3.02 -17.89
CA PHE A 548 15.60 3.41 -18.43
C PHE A 548 15.59 4.87 -18.95
N SER A 549 16.77 5.43 -19.23
CA SER A 549 16.90 6.80 -19.77
C SER A 549 16.31 6.98 -21.17
N THR A 550 16.04 5.88 -21.87
CA THR A 550 15.34 5.86 -23.16
C THR A 550 14.00 5.15 -23.01
N ALA A 551 13.04 5.47 -23.88
CA ALA A 551 11.74 4.81 -23.87
C ALA A 551 11.87 3.32 -24.31
N TYR A 552 11.23 2.45 -23.55
CA TYR A 552 11.14 1.02 -23.85
C TYR A 552 9.68 0.62 -24.12
N PRO A 553 9.44 -0.27 -25.09
CA PRO A 553 8.09 -0.78 -25.36
C PRO A 553 7.62 -1.67 -24.20
N GLU A 554 6.31 -1.80 -24.07
CA GLU A 554 5.72 -2.79 -23.18
C GLU A 554 6.16 -4.21 -23.61
N PRO A 555 6.61 -5.05 -22.67
CA PRO A 555 6.99 -6.43 -23.00
C PRO A 555 5.82 -7.20 -23.61
N GLN A 556 6.10 -7.99 -24.63
CA GLN A 556 5.09 -8.89 -25.18
C GLN A 556 4.68 -9.91 -24.11
N ARG A 557 3.39 -10.15 -23.99
CA ARG A 557 2.88 -11.18 -23.08
C ARG A 557 3.34 -12.57 -23.50
N ASP A 558 3.60 -13.41 -22.52
CA ASP A 558 3.94 -14.81 -22.74
C ASP A 558 2.73 -15.56 -23.32
N THR A 559 3.00 -16.44 -24.25
CA THR A 559 1.99 -17.27 -24.93
C THR A 559 2.10 -18.76 -24.59
N THR A 560 2.88 -19.11 -23.57
CA THR A 560 2.99 -20.49 -23.10
C THR A 560 1.58 -20.99 -22.71
N PRO A 561 1.11 -22.12 -23.24
CA PRO A 561 -0.19 -22.67 -22.86
C PRO A 561 -0.28 -22.97 -21.37
N ALA A 562 -1.48 -22.82 -20.81
CA ALA A 562 -1.74 -23.27 -19.44
C ALA A 562 -1.52 -24.79 -19.32
N ALA A 563 -1.08 -25.23 -18.13
CA ALA A 563 -0.91 -26.64 -17.81
C ALA A 563 -2.21 -27.43 -18.06
N ALA A 564 -2.07 -28.65 -18.52
CA ALA A 564 -3.20 -29.56 -18.71
C ALA A 564 -3.95 -29.73 -17.39
N LEU A 565 -5.28 -29.74 -17.47
CA LEU A 565 -6.11 -30.07 -16.31
C LEU A 565 -5.96 -31.54 -15.94
N PRO A 566 -6.04 -31.87 -14.65
CA PRO A 566 -6.10 -33.26 -14.21
C PRO A 566 -7.31 -34.00 -14.81
N ASP A 567 -7.16 -35.29 -15.09
CA ASP A 567 -8.22 -36.12 -15.68
C ASP A 567 -9.54 -36.05 -14.88
N TYR A 568 -9.48 -35.96 -13.55
CA TYR A 568 -10.67 -35.88 -12.70
C TYR A 568 -11.40 -34.52 -12.82
N ILE A 569 -10.79 -33.49 -13.42
CA ILE A 569 -11.44 -32.22 -13.77
C ILE A 569 -11.99 -32.26 -15.20
N ILE A 570 -11.28 -32.96 -16.11
CA ILE A 570 -11.70 -33.10 -17.51
C ILE A 570 -12.82 -34.11 -17.63
N SER A 571 -12.80 -35.15 -16.79
CA SER A 571 -13.84 -36.16 -16.79
C SER A 571 -15.15 -35.49 -16.39
N THR A 572 -16.04 -35.38 -17.32
CA THR A 572 -17.34 -34.69 -17.24
C THR A 572 -18.33 -35.33 -16.24
N GLY A 573 -17.87 -36.15 -15.28
CA GLY A 573 -18.79 -36.98 -14.46
C GLY A 573 -19.62 -37.96 -15.31
N MET A 574 -19.22 -38.10 -16.58
CA MET A 574 -19.83 -39.08 -17.46
C MET A 574 -19.15 -40.41 -17.18
N ASP A 575 -19.67 -41.16 -16.27
CA ASP A 575 -19.43 -42.58 -16.29
C ASP A 575 -19.87 -43.06 -17.67
N ALA A 576 -18.89 -43.57 -18.42
CA ALA A 576 -19.22 -44.21 -19.68
C ALA A 576 -20.12 -45.39 -19.34
N ILE A 577 -21.42 -45.23 -19.59
CA ILE A 577 -22.39 -46.21 -19.20
C ILE A 577 -22.27 -47.41 -20.13
N GLU A 578 -21.91 -48.55 -19.56
CA GLU A 578 -21.94 -49.80 -20.26
C GLU A 578 -23.39 -50.21 -20.55
N SER A 579 -23.62 -51.06 -21.58
CA SER A 579 -24.92 -51.39 -22.13
C SER A 579 -25.97 -51.95 -21.17
N ASP A 580 -25.60 -52.29 -19.93
CA ASP A 580 -26.49 -52.86 -18.91
C ASP A 580 -26.80 -51.93 -17.71
N SER A 581 -26.58 -50.65 -17.86
CA SER A 581 -26.76 -49.70 -16.75
C SER A 581 -28.24 -49.32 -16.50
N GLU A 582 -28.56 -48.89 -15.27
CA GLU A 582 -29.92 -48.39 -14.90
C GLU A 582 -30.35 -47.20 -15.77
N TRP A 583 -29.40 -46.48 -16.41
CA TRP A 583 -29.63 -45.33 -17.25
C TRP A 583 -30.12 -45.65 -18.66
N LEU A 584 -30.05 -46.92 -19.10
CA LEU A 584 -30.60 -47.42 -20.35
C LEU A 584 -31.84 -48.31 -20.11
N SER A 585 -32.40 -48.27 -18.91
CA SER A 585 -33.58 -49.07 -18.55
C SER A 585 -34.84 -48.55 -19.23
N GLU A 586 -35.81 -49.43 -19.39
CA GLU A 586 -37.13 -49.10 -19.95
C GLU A 586 -37.81 -47.98 -19.15
N GLY A 587 -38.30 -46.95 -19.85
CA GLY A 587 -38.91 -45.77 -19.25
C GLY A 587 -37.98 -44.63 -18.89
N THR A 588 -36.66 -44.73 -19.11
CA THR A 588 -35.71 -43.61 -19.00
C THR A 588 -35.98 -42.61 -20.13
N GLN A 589 -36.04 -41.33 -19.77
CA GLN A 589 -36.18 -40.23 -20.73
C GLN A 589 -34.82 -39.61 -21.00
N TYR A 590 -34.57 -39.24 -22.25
CA TYR A 590 -33.31 -38.63 -22.66
C TYR A 590 -33.56 -37.22 -23.18
N PHE A 591 -32.64 -36.32 -22.89
CA PHE A 591 -32.68 -34.92 -23.34
C PHE A 591 -31.31 -34.54 -23.90
N ASP A 592 -31.28 -33.67 -24.92
CA ASP A 592 -30.04 -33.05 -25.35
C ASP A 592 -29.56 -32.05 -24.31
N MET A 593 -28.38 -31.46 -24.53
CA MET A 593 -27.78 -30.45 -23.65
C MET A 593 -28.53 -29.12 -23.61
N GLN A 594 -29.49 -28.90 -24.51
CA GLN A 594 -30.41 -27.76 -24.54
C GLN A 594 -31.75 -28.07 -23.84
N GLY A 595 -31.94 -29.29 -23.33
CA GLY A 595 -33.16 -29.71 -22.67
C GLY A 595 -34.27 -30.21 -23.61
N ASN A 596 -34.01 -30.40 -24.88
CA ASN A 596 -34.97 -30.97 -25.80
C ASN A 596 -35.01 -32.49 -25.62
N ARG A 597 -36.20 -33.06 -25.61
CA ARG A 597 -36.36 -34.51 -25.46
C ARG A 597 -35.88 -35.27 -26.69
N LEU A 598 -35.06 -36.30 -26.44
CA LEU A 598 -34.61 -37.23 -27.47
C LEU A 598 -35.47 -38.50 -27.47
N GLU A 599 -35.75 -39.06 -28.63
CA GLU A 599 -36.46 -40.34 -28.74
C GLU A 599 -35.61 -41.52 -28.25
N ALA A 600 -34.30 -41.47 -28.47
CA ALA A 600 -33.31 -42.40 -27.97
C ALA A 600 -31.94 -41.71 -27.86
N PRO A 601 -31.05 -42.18 -26.97
CA PRO A 601 -29.70 -41.65 -26.88
C PRO A 601 -28.89 -42.06 -28.12
N LEU A 602 -28.21 -41.13 -28.76
CA LEU A 602 -27.40 -41.40 -29.96
C LEU A 602 -26.03 -41.94 -29.55
N PRO A 603 -25.56 -43.08 -30.12
CA PRO A 603 -24.20 -43.55 -29.85
C PRO A 603 -23.14 -42.51 -30.11
N GLY A 604 -22.19 -42.36 -29.19
CA GLY A 604 -21.12 -41.34 -29.25
C GLY A 604 -21.57 -39.94 -28.84
N SER A 605 -22.85 -39.73 -28.44
CA SER A 605 -23.33 -38.43 -28.00
C SER A 605 -23.46 -38.34 -26.47
N VAL A 606 -23.49 -37.10 -26.00
CA VAL A 606 -23.76 -36.75 -24.60
C VAL A 606 -25.22 -36.33 -24.47
N CYS A 607 -25.94 -36.95 -23.52
CA CYS A 607 -27.31 -36.56 -23.23
C CYS A 607 -27.60 -36.60 -21.72
N ILE A 608 -28.71 -36.01 -21.30
CA ILE A 608 -29.22 -36.10 -19.94
C ILE A 608 -30.22 -37.25 -19.92
N ALA A 609 -29.97 -38.24 -19.08
CA ALA A 609 -30.90 -39.34 -18.84
C ALA A 609 -31.67 -39.11 -17.54
N VAL A 610 -33.00 -39.30 -17.56
CA VAL A 610 -33.87 -39.21 -16.39
C VAL A 610 -34.58 -40.53 -16.21
N THR A 611 -34.25 -41.23 -15.14
CA THR A 611 -34.88 -42.53 -14.84
C THR A 611 -36.34 -42.38 -14.42
N PRO A 612 -37.15 -43.45 -14.49
CA PRO A 612 -38.56 -43.43 -14.02
C PRO A 612 -38.71 -43.05 -12.54
N LYS A 613 -37.64 -43.19 -11.75
CA LYS A 613 -37.60 -42.79 -10.33
C LYS A 613 -37.20 -41.31 -10.12
N GLY A 614 -37.05 -40.52 -11.19
CA GLY A 614 -36.69 -39.09 -11.14
C GLY A 614 -35.21 -38.81 -10.90
N LYS A 615 -34.35 -39.82 -10.91
CA LYS A 615 -32.89 -39.63 -10.90
C LYS A 615 -32.44 -39.09 -12.25
N ALA A 616 -31.66 -38.03 -12.29
CA ALA A 616 -31.14 -37.47 -13.51
C ALA A 616 -29.60 -37.53 -13.51
N ALA A 617 -29.00 -37.84 -14.66
CA ALA A 617 -27.55 -37.79 -14.85
C ALA A 617 -27.20 -37.41 -16.29
N LYS A 618 -26.07 -36.80 -16.47
CA LYS A 618 -25.46 -36.56 -17.76
C LYS A 618 -24.66 -37.80 -18.15
N ILE A 619 -24.97 -38.40 -19.29
CA ILE A 619 -24.40 -39.66 -19.73
C ILE A 619 -23.72 -39.53 -21.11
N LEU A 620 -22.59 -40.22 -21.30
CA LEU A 620 -22.00 -40.46 -22.64
C LEU A 620 -22.44 -41.82 -23.12
N VAL A 621 -23.12 -41.87 -24.24
CA VAL A 621 -23.54 -43.11 -24.88
C VAL A 621 -22.39 -43.66 -25.69
N LYS A 622 -21.84 -44.83 -25.27
CA LYS A 622 -20.77 -45.50 -26.03
C LYS A 622 -21.22 -45.82 -27.46
N GLN A 623 -20.25 -45.83 -28.40
CA GLN A 623 -20.49 -46.24 -29.77
C GLN A 623 -20.81 -47.70 -29.88
#